data_05d16c624e1e02c8850ca37afc374cb6
#
_entry.id   05d16c624e1e02c8850ca37afc374cb6
#
_cell.length_a   1.000
_cell.length_b   1.000
_cell.length_c   1.000
_cell.angle_alpha   90.00
_cell.angle_beta   90.00
_cell.angle_gamma   90.00
#
_symmetry.space_group_name_H-M   'P 1'
#
loop_
_entity.id
_entity.type
_entity.pdbx_description
1 polymer ?
#
loop_
_entity_poly.entity_id
_entity_poly.type
_entity_poly.pdbx_seq_one_letter_code
_entity_poly.pdbx_strand_id
1 'polypeptide(L)'
;MNNNPLNIVYSYTRAQAIADGVQVEVTKTAQEAGIRLPVFITRTAFDAYVTVPPDVTGQDEAGRLWDVVWMLRFAIRKAQPGQARLPFALYVRNDNRAPRLIKLVASHCQ
;
A
#
# COMPACT_ATOMS: atom_id res chain seq x y z
N MET A 1 8.12 16.31 -9.80
CA MET A 1 7.52 15.51 -9.41
C MET A 1 6.68 15.73 -8.46
N ASN A 2 5.91 15.82 -8.15
CA ASN A 2 5.24 15.84 -7.26
C ASN A 2 4.29 15.02 -7.01
N ASN A 3 4.41 14.25 -6.55
CA ASN A 3 3.59 13.23 -6.19
C ASN A 3 2.82 13.51 -5.00
N ASN A 4 1.68 12.96 -4.86
CA ASN A 4 0.94 12.96 -3.61
C ASN A 4 1.41 11.77 -2.81
N PRO A 5 2.26 11.93 -1.82
CA PRO A 5 2.82 10.79 -1.10
C PRO A 5 1.77 10.03 -0.28
N LEU A 6 0.59 10.60 -0.07
CA LEU A 6 -0.43 9.94 0.70
C LEU A 6 -0.91 8.65 0.08
N ASN A 7 -0.87 8.56 -1.26
CA ASN A 7 -1.50 7.47 -1.97
C ASN A 7 -0.54 6.64 -2.80
N ILE A 8 0.75 6.67 -2.49
CA ILE A 8 1.74 6.00 -3.33
C ILE A 8 2.29 4.77 -2.63
N VAL A 9 2.29 3.66 -3.34
CA VAL A 9 2.93 2.40 -2.94
C VAL A 9 4.05 2.13 -3.93
N TYR A 10 5.26 1.91 -3.42
CA TYR A 10 6.42 1.70 -4.27
C TYR A 10 6.84 0.24 -4.23
N SER A 11 7.33 -0.24 -5.39
CA SER A 11 7.82 -1.61 -5.51
C SER A 11 9.27 -1.60 -5.95
N TYR A 12 10.13 -0.88 -5.24
CA TYR A 12 11.55 -0.88 -5.53
C TYR A 12 12.32 -0.63 -4.25
N THR A 13 13.60 -0.96 -4.28
CA THR A 13 14.46 -0.81 -3.12
C THR A 13 14.90 0.63 -2.96
N ARG A 14 14.70 1.15 -1.75
CA ARG A 14 15.11 2.49 -1.45
C ARG A 14 15.64 2.52 -0.05
N ALA A 15 16.84 2.03 0.12
CA ALA A 15 17.46 1.97 1.44
C ALA A 15 17.46 3.33 2.14
N GLN A 16 17.70 4.38 1.37
CA GLN A 16 17.71 5.71 1.95
C GLN A 16 16.35 6.13 2.45
N ALA A 17 15.30 5.87 1.68
CA ALA A 17 13.95 6.23 2.09
C ALA A 17 13.51 5.44 3.32
N ILE A 18 13.94 4.19 3.44
CA ILE A 18 13.65 3.39 4.63
C ILE A 18 14.39 3.94 5.82
N ALA A 19 15.67 4.27 5.65
CA ALA A 19 16.48 4.81 6.73
C ALA A 19 15.91 6.14 7.23
N ASP A 20 15.32 6.93 6.32
CA ASP A 20 14.73 8.21 6.68
C ASP A 20 13.33 8.07 7.26
N GLY A 21 12.78 6.85 7.29
CA GLY A 21 11.46 6.61 7.88
C GLY A 21 10.30 7.05 7.00
N VAL A 22 10.53 7.39 5.74
CA VAL A 22 9.45 7.83 4.85
C VAL A 22 8.78 6.69 4.12
N GLN A 23 9.38 5.51 4.14
CA GLN A 23 8.79 4.30 3.56
C GLN A 23 8.86 3.15 4.55
N VAL A 24 7.88 2.28 4.46
CA VAL A 24 7.80 1.06 5.26
C VAL A 24 7.89 -0.12 4.32
N GLU A 25 8.82 -1.02 4.57
CA GLU A 25 8.93 -2.21 3.74
C GLU A 25 7.87 -3.24 4.14
N VAL A 26 7.12 -3.73 3.17
CA VAL A 26 6.08 -4.72 3.38
C VAL A 26 6.27 -5.93 2.46
N THR A 27 7.48 -6.15 2.03
CA THR A 27 7.83 -7.20 1.06
C THR A 27 7.39 -8.58 1.52
N LYS A 28 7.53 -8.88 2.82
CA LYS A 28 7.16 -10.20 3.31
C LYS A 28 5.68 -10.49 3.12
N THR A 29 4.82 -9.55 3.50
CA THR A 29 3.38 -9.71 3.30
C THR A 29 3.03 -9.76 1.82
N ALA A 30 3.70 -8.94 1.02
CA ALA A 30 3.49 -8.96 -0.42
C ALA A 30 3.86 -10.30 -1.04
N GLN A 31 4.95 -10.92 -0.58
CA GLN A 31 5.34 -12.26 -1.03
C GLN A 31 4.28 -13.29 -0.69
N GLU A 32 3.70 -13.20 0.50
CA GLU A 32 2.63 -14.10 0.90
C GLU A 32 1.39 -13.95 0.02
N ALA A 33 1.17 -12.75 -0.50
CA ALA A 33 0.07 -12.49 -1.43
C ALA A 33 0.40 -12.83 -2.88
N GLY A 34 1.64 -13.26 -3.16
CA GLY A 34 2.04 -13.66 -4.50
C GLY A 34 2.74 -12.58 -5.31
N ILE A 35 3.16 -11.49 -4.68
CA ILE A 35 3.93 -10.44 -5.35
C ILE A 35 5.42 -10.72 -5.14
N ARG A 36 6.15 -10.92 -6.22
CA ARG A 36 7.57 -11.29 -6.13
C ARG A 36 8.52 -10.11 -6.07
N LEU A 37 8.01 -8.90 -6.18
CA LEU A 37 8.82 -7.69 -6.14
C LEU A 37 8.90 -7.17 -4.71
N PRO A 38 9.98 -6.49 -4.35
CA PRO A 38 10.00 -5.74 -3.10
C PRO A 38 8.90 -4.68 -3.12
N VAL A 39 8.20 -4.54 -2.01
CA VAL A 39 7.09 -3.59 -1.92
C VAL A 39 7.29 -2.69 -0.72
N PHE A 40 7.11 -1.39 -0.95
CA PHE A 40 7.24 -0.38 0.08
C PHE A 40 6.03 0.52 0.05
N ILE A 41 5.54 0.89 1.22
CA ILE A 41 4.43 1.83 1.35
C ILE A 41 4.98 3.09 1.98
N THR A 42 4.57 4.26 1.48
CA THR A 42 4.96 5.50 2.14
C THR A 42 4.45 5.49 3.57
N ARG A 43 5.21 6.11 4.47
CA ARG A 43 4.81 6.20 5.88
C ARG A 43 3.42 6.82 6.00
N THR A 44 3.15 7.85 5.22
CA THR A 44 1.86 8.54 5.27
C THR A 44 0.72 7.61 4.88
N ALA A 45 0.87 6.84 3.81
CA ALA A 45 -0.17 5.90 3.39
C ALA A 45 -0.33 4.77 4.41
N PHE A 46 0.78 4.27 4.96
CA PHE A 46 0.73 3.23 5.98
C PHE A 46 -0.07 3.71 7.19
N ASP A 47 0.24 4.91 7.68
CA ASP A 47 -0.43 5.43 8.86
C ASP A 47 -1.90 5.74 8.60
N ALA A 48 -2.23 6.13 7.38
CA ALA A 48 -3.62 6.47 7.04
C ALA A 48 -4.49 5.23 6.81
N TYR A 49 -3.93 4.15 6.27
CA TYR A 49 -4.74 3.05 5.77
C TYR A 49 -4.38 1.68 6.32
N VAL A 50 -3.23 1.51 6.93
CA VAL A 50 -2.81 0.23 7.51
C VAL A 50 -2.87 0.29 9.04
N THR A 51 -2.36 1.34 9.64
CA THR A 51 -2.43 1.51 11.09
C THR A 51 -3.90 1.60 11.52
N VAL A 52 -4.27 0.81 12.52
CA VAL A 52 -5.64 0.83 13.03
C VAL A 52 -5.81 2.02 13.96
N PRO A 53 -6.79 2.92 13.71
CA PRO A 53 -7.04 4.03 14.62
C PRO A 53 -7.43 3.52 16.02
N PRO A 54 -7.12 4.28 17.08
CA PRO A 54 -7.29 3.79 18.46
C PRO A 54 -8.70 3.35 18.80
N ASP A 55 -9.71 4.00 18.25
CA ASP A 55 -11.09 3.73 18.63
C ASP A 55 -11.80 2.74 17.70
N VAL A 56 -11.10 2.19 16.72
CA VAL A 56 -11.71 1.27 15.78
C VAL A 56 -11.59 -0.15 16.28
N THR A 57 -12.69 -0.89 16.24
CA THR A 57 -12.74 -2.28 16.71
C THR A 57 -12.91 -3.24 15.54
N GLY A 58 -12.56 -4.50 15.76
CA GLY A 58 -12.79 -5.55 14.78
C GLY A 58 -11.79 -5.58 13.64
N GLN A 59 -10.67 -4.88 13.77
CA GLN A 59 -9.63 -4.86 12.75
C GLN A 59 -8.26 -4.99 13.39
N ASP A 60 -7.29 -5.46 12.60
CA ASP A 60 -5.89 -5.42 13.01
C ASP A 60 -5.03 -4.95 11.85
N GLU A 61 -3.81 -4.58 12.18
CA GLU A 61 -2.88 -4.03 11.19
C GLU A 61 -2.55 -5.06 10.11
N ALA A 62 -2.35 -6.31 10.51
CA ALA A 62 -1.99 -7.34 9.55
C ALA A 62 -3.09 -7.57 8.52
N GLY A 63 -4.35 -7.57 8.95
CA GLY A 63 -5.47 -7.73 8.03
C GLY A 63 -5.62 -6.54 7.08
N ARG A 64 -5.41 -5.33 7.59
CA ARG A 64 -5.48 -4.13 6.76
C ARG A 64 -4.34 -4.12 5.73
N LEU A 65 -3.14 -4.49 6.14
CA LEU A 65 -2.03 -4.57 5.21
C LEU A 65 -2.28 -5.63 4.15
N TRP A 66 -2.83 -6.77 4.54
CA TRP A 66 -3.19 -7.83 3.58
C TRP A 66 -4.13 -7.30 2.51
N ASP A 67 -5.14 -6.53 2.91
CA ASP A 67 -6.08 -5.97 1.95
C ASP A 67 -5.38 -5.07 0.94
N VAL A 68 -4.45 -4.25 1.40
CA VAL A 68 -3.69 -3.36 0.51
C VAL A 68 -2.88 -4.17 -0.49
N VAL A 69 -2.09 -5.14 -0.02
CA VAL A 69 -1.23 -5.89 -0.94
C VAL A 69 -2.03 -6.80 -1.85
N TRP A 70 -3.18 -7.29 -1.39
CA TRP A 70 -4.04 -8.12 -2.22
C TRP A 70 -4.61 -7.33 -3.40
N MET A 71 -5.07 -6.11 -3.14
CA MET A 71 -5.58 -5.26 -4.22
C MET A 71 -4.46 -4.78 -5.12
N LEU A 72 -3.27 -4.56 -4.59
CA LEU A 72 -2.11 -4.26 -5.41
C LEU A 72 -1.80 -5.43 -6.35
N ARG A 73 -1.90 -6.66 -5.87
CA ARG A 73 -1.70 -7.84 -6.70
C ARG A 73 -2.65 -7.86 -7.89
N PHE A 74 -3.92 -7.54 -7.67
CA PHE A 74 -4.87 -7.44 -8.77
C PHE A 74 -4.47 -6.38 -9.78
N ALA A 75 -4.02 -5.22 -9.30
CA ALA A 75 -3.60 -4.14 -10.18
C ALA A 75 -2.40 -4.57 -11.03
N ILE A 76 -1.45 -5.27 -10.42
CA ILE A 76 -0.27 -5.76 -11.13
C ILE A 76 -0.68 -6.74 -12.24
N ARG A 77 -1.60 -7.64 -11.95
CA ARG A 77 -2.03 -8.63 -12.92
C ARG A 77 -2.80 -8.04 -14.09
N LYS A 78 -3.43 -6.89 -13.88
CA LYS A 78 -4.18 -6.20 -14.94
C LYS A 78 -3.34 -5.17 -15.67
N ALA A 79 -2.10 -4.94 -15.25
CA ALA A 79 -1.26 -3.90 -15.80
C ALA A 79 -0.93 -4.18 -17.26
N GLN A 80 -0.88 -3.12 -18.05
CA GLN A 80 -0.45 -3.23 -19.43
C GLN A 80 1.08 -3.25 -19.47
N PRO A 81 1.67 -3.89 -20.51
CA PRO A 81 3.12 -3.84 -20.64
C PRO A 81 3.63 -2.40 -20.68
N GLY A 82 4.65 -2.12 -19.88
CA GLY A 82 5.24 -0.78 -19.81
C GLY A 82 4.52 0.20 -18.93
N GLN A 83 3.42 -0.20 -18.31
CA GLN A 83 2.69 0.69 -17.43
C GLN A 83 3.45 0.85 -16.12
N ALA A 84 3.87 2.08 -15.82
CA ALA A 84 4.69 2.36 -14.65
C ALA A 84 3.87 2.76 -13.42
N ARG A 85 2.66 3.22 -13.62
CA ARG A 85 1.78 3.64 -12.51
C ARG A 85 0.50 2.83 -12.56
N LEU A 86 0.15 2.26 -11.41
CA LEU A 86 -0.97 1.34 -11.30
C LEU A 86 -1.94 1.88 -10.25
N PRO A 87 -3.01 2.55 -10.68
CA PRO A 87 -4.02 2.97 -9.72
C PRO A 87 -4.85 1.76 -9.27
N PHE A 88 -5.19 1.74 -8.00
CA PHE A 88 -6.11 0.74 -7.48
C PHE A 88 -6.86 1.33 -6.29
N ALA A 89 -7.93 0.66 -5.90
CA ALA A 89 -8.79 1.14 -4.85
C ALA A 89 -9.18 0.00 -3.93
N LEU A 90 -9.49 0.35 -2.69
CA LEU A 90 -10.01 -0.63 -1.73
C LEU A 90 -10.84 0.12 -0.69
N TYR A 91 -11.61 -0.65 0.07
CA TYR A 91 -12.41 -0.08 1.14
C TYR A 91 -11.62 -0.14 2.44
N VAL A 92 -11.60 0.98 3.15
CA VAL A 92 -10.92 1.08 4.44
C VAL A 92 -11.87 1.67 5.45
N ARG A 93 -11.92 1.08 6.65
CA ARG A 93 -12.76 1.56 7.72
C ARG A 93 -11.86 2.17 8.81
N ASN A 94 -11.84 3.49 8.88
CA ASN A 94 -11.06 4.24 9.85
C ASN A 94 -11.89 4.76 11.01
N ASP A 95 -13.15 4.41 11.07
CA ASP A 95 -13.99 4.66 12.21
C ASP A 95 -14.93 3.45 12.33
N ASN A 96 -15.84 3.49 13.28
CA ASN A 96 -16.75 2.34 13.48
C ASN A 96 -18.03 2.47 12.63
N ARG A 97 -17.91 3.13 11.49
CA ARG A 97 -18.98 3.27 10.50
C ARG A 97 -18.67 2.41 9.29
N ALA A 98 -19.39 2.64 8.21
CA ALA A 98 -19.18 1.89 6.99
C ALA A 98 -17.80 2.16 6.37
N PRO A 99 -17.17 1.17 5.75
CA PRO A 99 -15.91 1.40 5.04
C PRO A 99 -16.08 2.41 3.92
N ARG A 100 -15.01 3.15 3.66
CA ARG A 100 -14.97 4.13 2.58
C ARG A 100 -13.97 3.71 1.52
N LEU A 101 -14.32 3.97 0.27
CA LEU A 101 -13.41 3.67 -0.83
C LEU A 101 -12.26 4.67 -0.83
N ILE A 102 -11.04 4.16 -0.82
CA ILE A 102 -9.85 4.99 -0.97
C ILE A 102 -9.09 4.55 -2.21
N LYS A 103 -8.29 5.46 -2.75
CA LYS A 103 -7.54 5.20 -3.96
C LYS A 103 -6.05 5.33 -3.68
N LEU A 104 -5.31 4.36 -4.18
CA LEU A 104 -3.86 4.33 -4.07
C LEU A 104 -3.25 4.23 -5.46
N VAL A 105 -1.99 4.61 -5.56
CA VAL A 105 -1.24 4.48 -6.80
C VAL A 105 0.08 3.77 -6.48
N ALA A 106 0.33 2.68 -7.18
CA ALA A 106 1.60 1.99 -7.11
C ALA A 106 2.49 2.46 -8.24
N SER A 107 3.76 2.73 -7.92
CA SER A 107 4.77 3.04 -8.91
C SER A 107 5.74 1.88 -9.01
N HIS A 108 5.97 1.41 -10.23
CA HIS A 108 6.99 0.41 -10.48
C HIS A 108 8.24 1.10 -10.97
N CYS A 109 9.32 0.97 -10.21
CA CYS A 109 10.56 1.63 -10.51
C CYS A 109 11.64 0.59 -10.77
N GLN A 110 12.31 0.75 -11.87
CA GLN A 110 13.38 -0.17 -12.25
C GLN A 110 14.66 0.17 -11.52
#